data_63dd7e5ed5df153fdedba605d389aeae
#
_entry.id   63dd7e5ed5df153fdedba605d389aeae
#
_cell.length_a   1.000
_cell.length_b   1.000
_cell.length_c   1.000
_cell.angle_alpha   90.00
_cell.angle_beta   90.00
_cell.angle_gamma   90.00
#
_symmetry.space_group_name_H-M   'P 1'
#
loop_
_entity.id
_entity.type
_entity.pdbx_description
1 polymer ?
#
loop_
_entity_poly.entity_id
_entity_poly.type
_entity_poly.pdbx_seq_one_letter_code
_entity_poly.pdbx_strand_id
1 'polypeptide(L)'
;MILIECNQHFYELKFGTNCLIYLNEFLHISDIEEKEKQLFNLLIIRSGFNYLSFDEKQRLFETLKREKGIKYIQELMDKVQIDSFGEYKTINQIVYEDLLSKAIGEVGISKQDFDMLSPHEVDLIYKGYIQKKQLEANCSLIALRKSNDNNTNLICLIGGDGYAQSTLTERQDTFDALGI
;
A
#
# COMPACT_ATOMS: atom_id res chain seq x y z
N MET A 1 3.04 -7.44 3.35
CA MET A 1 2.90 -8.83 2.82
C MET A 1 3.52 -9.80 3.82
N ILE A 2 2.75 -10.76 4.30
CA ILE A 2 3.17 -11.74 5.32
C ILE A 2 3.48 -13.07 4.66
N LEU A 3 4.58 -13.68 5.08
CA LEU A 3 5.02 -14.99 4.60
C LEU A 3 4.70 -16.05 5.66
N ILE A 4 4.05 -17.14 5.27
CA ILE A 4 3.82 -18.30 6.14
C ILE A 4 4.32 -19.57 5.47
N GLU A 5 4.69 -20.56 6.29
CA GLU A 5 5.02 -21.91 5.85
C GLU A 5 3.92 -22.88 6.29
N CYS A 6 3.44 -23.70 5.35
CA CYS A 6 2.50 -24.77 5.58
C CYS A 6 2.83 -25.93 4.64
N ASN A 7 2.98 -27.15 5.17
CA ASN A 7 3.31 -28.35 4.40
C ASN A 7 4.54 -28.19 3.48
N GLN A 8 5.62 -27.60 3.98
CA GLN A 8 6.86 -27.33 3.24
C GLN A 8 6.69 -26.36 2.04
N HIS A 9 5.54 -25.69 1.94
CA HIS A 9 5.28 -24.64 0.97
C HIS A 9 5.22 -23.28 1.66
N PHE A 10 5.74 -22.26 0.98
CA PHE A 10 5.67 -20.88 1.42
C PHE A 10 4.52 -20.16 0.72
N TYR A 11 3.73 -19.44 1.50
CA TYR A 11 2.60 -18.66 1.01
C TYR A 11 2.77 -17.20 1.43
N GLU A 12 2.58 -16.32 0.47
CA GLU A 12 2.53 -14.88 0.69
C GLU A 12 1.07 -14.43 0.79
N LEU A 13 0.75 -13.73 1.87
CA LEU A 13 -0.60 -13.28 2.17
C LEU A 13 -0.65 -11.76 2.28
N LYS A 14 -1.66 -11.15 1.68
CA LYS A 14 -2.01 -9.74 1.88
C LYS A 14 -3.49 -9.49 1.61
N PHE A 15 -4.02 -8.38 2.14
CA PHE A 15 -5.29 -7.84 1.69
C PHE A 15 -5.05 -6.96 0.46
N GLY A 16 -5.81 -7.19 -0.60
CA GLY A 16 -5.90 -6.28 -1.72
C GLY A 16 -6.92 -5.18 -1.46
N THR A 17 -6.88 -4.09 -2.23
CA THR A 17 -7.86 -2.99 -2.10
C THR A 17 -9.28 -3.44 -2.34
N ASN A 18 -9.50 -4.45 -3.19
CA ASN A 18 -10.81 -5.03 -3.44
C ASN A 18 -11.49 -5.59 -2.18
N CYS A 19 -10.73 -6.02 -1.17
CA CYS A 19 -11.30 -6.53 0.06
C CYS A 19 -12.09 -5.46 0.84
N LEU A 20 -11.72 -4.17 0.68
CA LEU A 20 -12.37 -3.07 1.39
C LEU A 20 -13.87 -2.98 1.11
N ILE A 21 -14.30 -3.43 -0.06
CA ILE A 21 -15.71 -3.44 -0.45
C ILE A 21 -16.51 -4.44 0.41
N TYR A 22 -15.89 -5.56 0.80
CA TYR A 22 -16.55 -6.68 1.46
C TYR A 22 -16.29 -6.75 2.97
N LEU A 23 -15.27 -6.08 3.47
CA LEU A 23 -14.86 -6.18 4.89
C LEU A 23 -15.98 -5.84 5.86
N ASN A 24 -16.77 -4.81 5.54
CA ASN A 24 -17.89 -4.38 6.41
C ASN A 24 -18.98 -5.46 6.54
N GLU A 25 -19.17 -6.30 5.52
CA GLU A 25 -20.17 -7.36 5.53
C GLU A 25 -19.84 -8.45 6.56
N PHE A 26 -18.55 -8.71 6.79
CA PHE A 26 -18.09 -9.78 7.67
C PHE A 26 -17.91 -9.35 9.13
N LEU A 27 -17.91 -8.04 9.41
CA LEU A 27 -17.80 -7.53 10.79
C LEU A 27 -18.99 -7.95 11.68
N HIS A 28 -20.12 -8.28 11.06
CA HIS A 28 -21.36 -8.66 11.77
C HIS A 28 -21.48 -10.18 12.03
N ILE A 29 -20.53 -10.98 11.52
CA ILE A 29 -20.55 -12.44 11.75
C ILE A 29 -20.17 -12.70 13.20
N SER A 30 -21.09 -13.33 13.96
CA SER A 30 -20.90 -13.66 15.38
C SER A 30 -20.05 -14.90 15.59
N ASP A 31 -20.09 -15.85 14.65
CA ASP A 31 -19.26 -17.04 14.69
C ASP A 31 -17.83 -16.70 14.29
N ILE A 32 -16.90 -16.87 15.23
CA ILE A 32 -15.50 -16.50 15.05
C ILE A 32 -14.87 -17.31 13.91
N GLU A 33 -15.14 -18.60 13.85
CA GLU A 33 -14.55 -19.47 12.83
C GLU A 33 -15.04 -19.09 11.43
N GLU A 34 -16.34 -18.89 11.27
CA GLU A 34 -16.91 -18.48 9.99
C GLU A 34 -16.41 -17.10 9.58
N LYS A 35 -16.31 -16.16 10.52
CA LYS A 35 -15.73 -14.85 10.27
C LYS A 35 -14.31 -14.93 9.75
N GLU A 36 -13.43 -15.65 10.45
CA GLU A 36 -12.03 -15.80 10.04
C GLU A 36 -11.91 -16.51 8.69
N LYS A 37 -12.75 -17.49 8.42
CA LYS A 37 -12.80 -18.19 7.14
C LYS A 37 -13.18 -17.24 5.98
N GLN A 38 -14.19 -16.41 6.18
CA GLN A 38 -14.62 -15.44 5.17
C GLN A 38 -13.52 -14.38 4.94
N LEU A 39 -12.92 -13.85 6.00
CA LEU A 39 -11.80 -12.91 5.89
C LEU A 39 -10.59 -13.54 5.19
N PHE A 40 -10.27 -14.79 5.50
CA PHE A 40 -9.17 -15.53 4.86
C PHE A 40 -9.40 -15.71 3.35
N ASN A 41 -10.63 -15.94 2.93
CA ASN A 41 -11.00 -16.05 1.52
C ASN A 41 -10.82 -14.73 0.75
N LEU A 42 -10.89 -13.57 1.44
CA LEU A 42 -10.62 -12.26 0.82
C LEU A 42 -9.13 -12.01 0.58
N LEU A 43 -8.24 -12.74 1.23
CA LEU A 43 -6.81 -12.56 1.06
C LEU A 43 -6.38 -12.84 -0.37
N ILE A 44 -5.44 -12.07 -0.83
CA ILE A 44 -4.59 -12.43 -1.97
C ILE A 44 -3.51 -13.34 -1.42
N ILE A 45 -3.53 -14.60 -1.84
CA ILE A 45 -2.55 -15.60 -1.41
C ILE A 45 -1.79 -16.10 -2.64
N ARG A 46 -0.47 -16.08 -2.55
CA ARG A 46 0.42 -16.52 -3.61
C ARG A 46 1.39 -17.57 -3.09
N SER A 47 1.62 -18.62 -3.89
CA SER A 47 2.71 -19.57 -3.69
C SER A 47 3.63 -19.53 -4.91
N GLY A 48 4.85 -19.02 -4.73
CA GLY A 48 5.75 -18.71 -5.84
C GLY A 48 5.12 -17.69 -6.80
N PHE A 49 4.92 -18.05 -8.06
CA PHE A 49 4.32 -17.18 -9.07
C PHE A 49 2.80 -17.34 -9.22
N ASN A 50 2.19 -18.31 -8.54
CA ASN A 50 0.78 -18.66 -8.72
C ASN A 50 -0.07 -18.12 -7.59
N TYR A 51 -1.21 -17.51 -7.96
CA TYR A 51 -2.26 -17.13 -7.02
C TYR A 51 -3.15 -18.33 -6.71
N LEU A 52 -3.49 -18.48 -5.44
CA LEU A 52 -4.39 -19.54 -5.00
C LEU A 52 -5.82 -19.25 -5.44
N SER A 53 -6.47 -20.26 -5.99
CA SER A 53 -7.92 -20.28 -6.22
C SER A 53 -8.69 -20.32 -4.89
N PHE A 54 -9.98 -20.07 -4.95
CA PHE A 54 -10.86 -20.12 -3.77
C PHE A 54 -10.77 -21.48 -3.05
N ASP A 55 -10.83 -22.59 -3.79
CA ASP A 55 -10.76 -23.94 -3.21
C ASP A 55 -9.42 -24.23 -2.53
N GLU A 56 -8.32 -23.72 -3.12
CA GLU A 56 -6.98 -23.86 -2.54
C GLU A 56 -6.85 -23.04 -1.25
N LYS A 57 -7.41 -21.84 -1.20
CA LYS A 57 -7.46 -21.04 0.02
C LYS A 57 -8.24 -21.74 1.13
N GLN A 58 -9.39 -22.32 0.81
CA GLN A 58 -10.15 -23.09 1.79
C GLN A 58 -9.36 -24.28 2.33
N ARG A 59 -8.69 -25.04 1.47
CA ARG A 59 -7.83 -26.16 1.89
C ARG A 59 -6.68 -25.69 2.78
N LEU A 60 -6.06 -24.56 2.45
CA LEU A 60 -5.01 -23.98 3.26
C LEU A 60 -5.54 -23.55 4.63
N PHE A 61 -6.71 -22.88 4.68
CA PHE A 61 -7.38 -22.52 5.93
C PHE A 61 -7.62 -23.73 6.83
N GLU A 62 -8.26 -24.79 6.29
CA GLU A 62 -8.54 -26.01 7.06
C GLU A 62 -7.26 -26.72 7.53
N THR A 63 -6.20 -26.68 6.71
CA THR A 63 -4.90 -27.22 7.10
C THR A 63 -4.28 -26.45 8.24
N LEU A 64 -4.23 -25.11 8.14
CA LEU A 64 -3.71 -24.24 9.21
C LEU A 64 -4.51 -24.37 10.50
N LYS A 65 -5.85 -24.45 10.39
CA LYS A 65 -6.74 -24.66 11.53
C LYS A 65 -6.44 -25.99 12.24
N ARG A 66 -6.29 -27.06 11.46
CA ARG A 66 -5.99 -28.40 12.02
C ARG A 66 -4.63 -28.47 12.68
N GLU A 67 -3.60 -27.83 12.08
CA GLU A 67 -2.22 -27.93 12.56
C GLU A 67 -1.88 -26.93 13.66
N LYS A 68 -2.42 -25.72 13.58
CA LYS A 68 -2.04 -24.61 14.45
C LYS A 68 -3.20 -24.02 15.26
N GLY A 69 -4.43 -24.39 14.94
CA GLY A 69 -5.64 -23.93 15.62
C GLY A 69 -6.17 -22.57 15.13
N ILE A 70 -7.42 -22.29 15.48
CA ILE A 70 -8.10 -21.05 15.07
C ILE A 70 -7.45 -19.78 15.63
N LYS A 71 -6.88 -19.85 16.85
CA LYS A 71 -6.20 -18.72 17.47
C LYS A 71 -4.98 -18.25 16.67
N TYR A 72 -4.22 -19.20 16.11
CA TYR A 72 -3.11 -18.86 15.22
C TYR A 72 -3.59 -18.12 13.97
N ILE A 73 -4.73 -18.56 13.41
CA ILE A 73 -5.32 -17.89 12.23
C ILE A 73 -5.72 -16.46 12.58
N GLN A 74 -6.33 -16.23 13.74
CA GLN A 74 -6.67 -14.88 14.20
C GLN A 74 -5.43 -13.97 14.30
N GLU A 75 -4.39 -14.44 14.99
CA GLU A 75 -3.13 -13.71 15.11
C GLU A 75 -2.47 -13.46 13.74
N LEU A 76 -2.61 -14.41 12.81
CA LEU A 76 -2.13 -14.25 11.44
C LEU A 76 -2.94 -13.18 10.69
N MET A 77 -4.27 -13.21 10.80
CA MET A 77 -5.15 -12.23 10.16
C MET A 77 -4.89 -10.82 10.67
N ASP A 78 -4.69 -10.64 11.98
CA ASP A 78 -4.31 -9.35 12.56
C ASP A 78 -2.99 -8.83 11.98
N LYS A 79 -1.98 -9.70 11.85
CA LYS A 79 -0.70 -9.33 11.25
C LYS A 79 -0.83 -8.94 9.78
N VAL A 80 -1.58 -9.72 9.00
CA VAL A 80 -1.83 -9.43 7.58
C VAL A 80 -2.57 -8.09 7.44
N GLN A 81 -3.52 -7.80 8.32
CA GLN A 81 -4.26 -6.55 8.32
C GLN A 81 -3.33 -5.36 8.60
N ILE A 82 -2.51 -5.43 9.66
CA ILE A 82 -1.55 -4.39 10.02
C ILE A 82 -0.59 -4.12 8.86
N ASP A 83 -0.01 -5.17 8.27
CA ASP A 83 0.93 -5.05 7.16
C ASP A 83 0.27 -4.46 5.91
N SER A 84 -0.95 -4.89 5.58
CA SER A 84 -1.64 -4.46 4.37
C SER A 84 -2.21 -3.04 4.46
N PHE A 85 -2.59 -2.60 5.66
CA PHE A 85 -3.19 -1.28 5.87
C PHE A 85 -2.16 -0.24 6.32
N GLY A 86 -0.99 -0.64 6.79
CA GLY A 86 0.10 0.27 7.13
C GLY A 86 -0.27 1.26 8.23
N GLU A 87 -0.22 2.56 7.91
CA GLU A 87 -0.51 3.66 8.85
C GLU A 87 -1.99 3.79 9.23
N TYR A 88 -2.90 3.12 8.51
CA TYR A 88 -4.33 3.15 8.81
C TYR A 88 -4.63 2.32 10.06
N LYS A 89 -5.01 2.99 11.14
CA LYS A 89 -5.28 2.35 12.43
C LYS A 89 -6.59 1.55 12.45
N THR A 90 -7.53 1.89 11.58
CA THR A 90 -8.82 1.21 11.45
C THR A 90 -9.27 1.18 9.99
N ILE A 91 -10.03 0.15 9.62
CA ILE A 91 -10.63 -0.01 8.28
C ILE A 91 -11.49 1.21 7.91
N ASN A 92 -12.19 1.80 8.89
CA ASN A 92 -13.05 2.97 8.69
C ASN A 92 -12.29 4.24 8.25
N GLN A 93 -10.96 4.25 8.36
CA GLN A 93 -10.12 5.35 7.87
C GLN A 93 -9.75 5.19 6.39
N ILE A 94 -10.01 4.03 5.81
CA ILE A 94 -9.66 3.73 4.43
C ILE A 94 -10.91 3.92 3.58
N VAL A 95 -10.90 4.96 2.76
CA VAL A 95 -11.97 5.22 1.80
C VAL A 95 -11.53 4.63 0.46
N TYR A 96 -12.25 3.60 0.00
CA TYR A 96 -11.92 2.89 -1.24
C TYR A 96 -11.87 3.83 -2.45
N GLU A 97 -12.83 4.77 -2.54
CA GLU A 97 -12.92 5.75 -3.62
C GLU A 97 -11.72 6.69 -3.66
N ASP A 98 -11.19 7.08 -2.48
CA ASP A 98 -10.00 7.94 -2.39
C ASP A 98 -8.75 7.19 -2.90
N LEU A 99 -8.59 5.92 -2.51
CA LEU A 99 -7.50 5.08 -3.02
C LEU A 99 -7.63 4.85 -4.53
N LEU A 100 -8.84 4.62 -5.01
CA LEU A 100 -9.13 4.42 -6.43
C LEU A 100 -8.79 5.68 -7.23
N SER A 101 -9.20 6.86 -6.75
CA SER A 101 -8.91 8.14 -7.37
C SER A 101 -7.40 8.39 -7.45
N LYS A 102 -6.67 8.18 -6.38
CA LYS A 102 -5.21 8.30 -6.34
C LYS A 102 -4.53 7.35 -7.33
N ALA A 103 -4.88 6.07 -7.27
CA ALA A 103 -4.20 5.03 -8.06
C ALA A 103 -4.52 5.14 -9.55
N ILE A 104 -5.78 5.17 -9.92
CA ILE A 104 -6.23 5.17 -11.32
C ILE A 104 -6.26 6.58 -11.88
N GLY A 105 -6.86 7.53 -11.14
CA GLY A 105 -7.06 8.89 -11.64
C GLY A 105 -5.78 9.69 -11.76
N GLU A 106 -4.89 9.60 -10.79
CA GLU A 106 -3.67 10.42 -10.76
C GLU A 106 -2.43 9.66 -11.23
N VAL A 107 -2.21 8.44 -10.73
CA VAL A 107 -1.01 7.65 -11.06
C VAL A 107 -1.15 6.91 -12.39
N GLY A 108 -2.37 6.49 -12.75
CA GLY A 108 -2.67 5.77 -13.99
C GLY A 108 -2.49 4.25 -13.88
N ILE A 109 -2.63 3.68 -12.68
CA ILE A 109 -2.59 2.23 -12.46
C ILE A 109 -3.85 1.60 -13.07
N SER A 110 -3.74 0.43 -13.66
CA SER A 110 -4.91 -0.30 -14.16
C SER A 110 -5.83 -0.74 -13.00
N LYS A 111 -7.13 -0.89 -13.26
CA LYS A 111 -8.07 -1.38 -12.23
C LYS A 111 -7.67 -2.76 -11.71
N GLN A 112 -7.20 -3.63 -12.60
CA GLN A 112 -6.76 -4.99 -12.24
C GLN A 112 -5.54 -4.96 -11.30
N ASP A 113 -4.54 -4.12 -11.60
CA ASP A 113 -3.37 -3.97 -10.74
C ASP A 113 -3.77 -3.33 -9.40
N PHE A 114 -4.64 -2.31 -9.42
CA PHE A 114 -5.15 -1.67 -8.21
C PHE A 114 -5.79 -2.69 -7.27
N ASP A 115 -6.64 -3.59 -7.76
CA ASP A 115 -7.31 -4.61 -6.95
C ASP A 115 -6.33 -5.59 -6.28
N MET A 116 -5.15 -5.74 -6.87
CA MET A 116 -4.09 -6.60 -6.36
C MET A 116 -3.12 -5.90 -5.39
N LEU A 117 -3.15 -4.57 -5.32
CA LEU A 117 -2.36 -3.79 -4.37
C LEU A 117 -3.05 -3.74 -3.01
N SER A 118 -2.26 -3.75 -1.93
CA SER A 118 -2.80 -3.41 -0.61
C SER A 118 -3.00 -1.88 -0.48
N PRO A 119 -3.87 -1.42 0.43
CA PRO A 119 -4.02 0.01 0.72
C PRO A 119 -2.69 0.71 1.01
N HIS A 120 -1.81 0.05 1.77
CA HIS A 120 -0.48 0.56 2.06
C HIS A 120 0.40 0.69 0.81
N GLU A 121 0.38 -0.31 -0.09
CA GLU A 121 1.12 -0.26 -1.36
C GLU A 121 0.62 0.88 -2.26
N VAL A 122 -0.69 1.12 -2.30
CA VAL A 122 -1.26 2.27 -3.05
C VAL A 122 -0.73 3.60 -2.51
N ASP A 123 -0.72 3.78 -1.19
CA ASP A 123 -0.18 4.99 -0.59
C ASP A 123 1.31 5.18 -0.86
N LEU A 124 2.11 4.12 -0.81
CA LEU A 124 3.53 4.19 -1.14
C LEU A 124 3.76 4.60 -2.60
N ILE A 125 3.01 4.01 -3.53
CA ILE A 125 3.08 4.35 -4.96
C ILE A 125 2.67 5.80 -5.17
N TYR A 126 1.58 6.24 -4.52
CA TYR A 126 1.10 7.61 -4.62
C TYR A 126 2.11 8.62 -4.05
N LYS A 127 2.70 8.34 -2.88
CA LYS A 127 3.78 9.16 -2.30
C LYS A 127 4.95 9.30 -3.27
N GLY A 128 5.38 8.18 -3.89
CA GLY A 128 6.44 8.20 -4.90
C GLY A 128 6.08 9.04 -6.14
N TYR A 129 4.84 8.92 -6.62
CA TYR A 129 4.33 9.74 -7.73
C TYR A 129 4.37 11.23 -7.41
N ILE A 130 3.88 11.65 -6.24
CA ILE A 130 3.91 13.04 -5.80
C ILE A 130 5.33 13.57 -5.67
N GLN A 131 6.25 12.77 -5.12
CA GLN A 131 7.66 13.14 -5.03
C GLN A 131 8.29 13.38 -6.42
N LYS A 132 7.99 12.49 -7.37
CA LYS A 132 8.43 12.66 -8.76
C LYS A 132 7.89 13.96 -9.37
N LYS A 133 6.58 14.23 -9.19
CA LYS A 133 5.95 15.46 -9.68
C LYS A 133 6.55 16.72 -9.06
N GLN A 134 6.84 16.68 -7.77
CA GLN A 134 7.53 17.77 -7.08
C GLN A 134 8.94 18.01 -7.66
N LEU A 135 9.70 16.95 -7.91
CA LEU A 135 11.01 17.03 -8.52
C LEU A 135 10.94 17.64 -9.91
N GLU A 136 10.02 17.17 -10.77
CA GLU A 136 9.79 17.71 -12.11
C GLU A 136 9.45 19.21 -12.08
N ALA A 137 8.55 19.62 -11.17
CA ALA A 137 8.17 21.01 -10.99
C ALA A 137 9.36 21.87 -10.52
N ASN A 138 10.14 21.39 -9.56
CA ASN A 138 11.31 22.09 -9.05
C ASN A 138 12.41 22.24 -10.11
N CYS A 139 12.65 21.18 -10.91
CA CYS A 139 13.59 21.25 -12.04
C CYS A 139 13.15 22.31 -13.08
N SER A 140 11.85 22.37 -13.37
CA SER A 140 11.29 23.38 -14.29
C SER A 140 11.44 24.80 -13.73
N LEU A 141 11.21 24.98 -12.42
CA LEU A 141 11.41 26.28 -11.75
C LEU A 141 12.87 26.71 -11.75
N ILE A 142 13.80 25.79 -11.51
CA ILE A 142 15.26 26.09 -11.57
C ILE A 142 15.66 26.51 -12.98
N ALA A 143 15.14 25.80 -14.01
CA ALA A 143 15.41 26.16 -15.40
C ALA A 143 14.87 27.55 -15.76
N LEU A 144 13.64 27.89 -15.38
CA LEU A 144 13.04 29.21 -15.57
C LEU A 144 13.81 30.29 -14.83
N ARG A 145 14.32 29.98 -13.65
CA ARG A 145 15.09 30.90 -12.83
C ARG A 145 16.46 31.24 -13.42
N LYS A 146 17.17 30.22 -13.91
CA LYS A 146 18.42 30.41 -14.63
C LYS A 146 18.24 31.34 -15.85
N SER A 147 17.02 31.38 -16.43
CA SER A 147 16.71 32.28 -17.55
C SER A 147 16.27 33.67 -17.15
N ASN A 148 15.70 33.88 -15.94
CA ASN A 148 15.02 35.14 -15.58
C ASN A 148 15.54 35.84 -14.32
N ASP A 149 16.55 35.35 -13.64
CA ASP A 149 17.15 35.91 -12.40
C ASP A 149 16.17 36.13 -11.22
N ASN A 150 15.02 35.45 -11.21
CA ASN A 150 13.97 35.67 -10.24
C ASN A 150 14.07 34.76 -9.00
N ASN A 151 13.75 35.32 -7.84
CA ASN A 151 13.82 34.66 -6.53
C ASN A 151 12.53 33.90 -6.22
N THR A 152 12.31 32.74 -6.84
CA THR A 152 11.15 31.86 -6.61
C THR A 152 11.48 30.74 -5.62
N ASN A 153 10.60 30.47 -4.64
CA ASN A 153 10.75 29.36 -3.71
C ASN A 153 10.41 28.01 -4.38
N LEU A 154 11.10 26.95 -4.00
CA LEU A 154 10.78 25.61 -4.47
C LEU A 154 9.39 25.18 -3.96
N ILE A 155 8.67 24.42 -4.78
CA ILE A 155 7.34 23.91 -4.46
C ILE A 155 7.50 22.67 -3.56
N CYS A 156 6.75 22.63 -2.46
CA CYS A 156 6.52 21.43 -1.67
C CYS A 156 5.07 20.98 -1.90
N LEU A 157 4.86 19.86 -2.59
CA LEU A 157 3.54 19.31 -2.90
C LEU A 157 3.06 18.33 -1.83
N ILE A 158 3.96 17.86 -0.99
CA ILE A 158 3.62 16.98 0.14
C ILE A 158 3.57 17.90 1.37
N GLY A 159 2.36 18.17 1.84
CA GLY A 159 2.15 18.90 3.09
C GLY A 159 2.70 18.07 4.24
N GLY A 160 3.56 18.65 5.03
CA GLY A 160 4.10 18.02 6.23
C GLY A 160 5.43 18.64 6.61
N ASP A 161 5.64 18.77 7.89
CA ASP A 161 6.72 19.46 8.58
C ASP A 161 8.12 18.84 8.39
N GLY A 162 8.29 17.98 7.39
CA GLY A 162 9.51 17.19 7.20
C GLY A 162 10.47 17.66 6.10
N TYR A 163 10.07 18.56 5.23
CA TYR A 163 11.00 19.16 4.27
C TYR A 163 11.36 20.55 4.74
N ALA A 164 12.50 20.66 5.41
CA ALA A 164 13.12 21.93 5.67
C ALA A 164 13.05 22.78 4.39
N GLN A 165 12.56 23.99 4.50
CA GLN A 165 12.70 25.01 3.47
C GLN A 165 14.21 25.30 3.30
N SER A 166 14.91 24.37 2.64
CA SER A 166 16.28 24.65 2.25
C SER A 166 16.23 25.80 1.28
N THR A 167 16.94 26.86 1.61
CA THR A 167 17.08 27.98 0.71
C THR A 167 17.66 27.47 -0.61
N LEU A 168 17.31 28.10 -1.70
CA LEU A 168 17.77 27.68 -3.04
C LEU A 168 19.29 27.65 -3.12
N THR A 169 19.97 28.50 -2.36
CA THR A 169 21.43 28.58 -2.26
C THR A 169 22.00 27.24 -1.73
N GLU A 170 21.44 26.68 -0.65
CA GLU A 170 21.91 25.41 -0.06
C GLU A 170 21.77 24.22 -1.01
N ARG A 171 20.73 24.25 -1.88
CA ARG A 171 20.53 23.17 -2.87
C ARG A 171 21.37 23.38 -4.13
N GLN A 172 21.64 24.61 -4.50
CA GLN A 172 22.55 24.91 -5.59
C GLN A 172 23.98 24.48 -5.25
N ASP A 173 24.43 24.75 -4.02
CA ASP A 173 25.72 24.29 -3.51
C ASP A 173 25.81 22.73 -3.54
N THR A 174 24.69 22.04 -3.30
CA THR A 174 24.62 20.56 -3.38
C THR A 174 24.69 20.06 -4.82
N PHE A 175 24.03 20.72 -5.78
CA PHE A 175 24.10 20.37 -7.21
C PHE A 175 25.48 20.67 -7.79
N ASP A 176 26.06 21.81 -7.43
CA ASP A 176 27.42 22.18 -7.86
C ASP A 176 28.48 21.24 -7.27
N ALA A 177 28.27 20.73 -6.02
CA ALA A 177 29.11 19.72 -5.40
C ALA A 177 28.98 18.33 -6.03
N LEU A 178 27.83 18.04 -6.66
CA LEU A 178 27.59 16.78 -7.39
C LEU A 178 27.97 16.86 -8.88
N GLY A 179 28.40 18.03 -9.37
CA GLY A 179 28.84 18.23 -10.75
C GLY A 179 27.72 18.12 -11.79
N ILE A 180 26.46 18.42 -11.39
CA ILE A 180 25.25 18.34 -12.24
C ILE A 180 24.78 19.74 -12.61
#